data_7f3728fc4fe3688715d6c6fa226c9891
#
_entry.id   7f3728fc4fe3688715d6c6fa226c9891
#
_cell.length_a   1.000
_cell.length_b   1.000
_cell.length_c   1.000
_cell.angle_alpha   90.00
_cell.angle_beta   90.00
_cell.angle_gamma   90.00
#
_symmetry.space_group_name_H-M   'P 1'
#
loop_
_entity.id
_entity.type
_entity.pdbx_description
1 polymer ?
#
loop_
_entity_poly.entity_id
_entity_poly.type
_entity_poly.pdbx_seq_one_letter_code
_entity_poly.pdbx_strand_id
1 'polypeptide(L)'
;MMNYGRAIKIARTAYGLTQSALAKRLSIGTSQLSLIEAGKRQPSVRVLHEIALALDVPMHLLTLLASRPEDLSDKADPKQVAELASALLRLLVRVGEQGTLPLDGQEEKKIRRRKSA
;
A
#
# COMPACT_ATOMS: atom_id res chain seq x y z
N MET A 1 -3.53 -12.26 12.64
CA MET A 1 -2.98 -12.59 11.33
C MET A 1 -2.86 -11.32 10.49
N MET A 2 -1.73 -11.12 9.87
CA MET A 2 -1.50 -9.90 9.08
C MET A 2 -2.22 -9.95 7.74
N ASN A 3 -2.81 -8.83 7.35
CA ASN A 3 -3.53 -8.72 6.08
C ASN A 3 -2.70 -7.95 5.06
N TYR A 4 -1.72 -8.63 4.48
CA TYR A 4 -0.86 -8.03 3.46
C TYR A 4 -1.60 -7.67 2.18
N GLY A 5 -2.65 -8.43 1.84
CA GLY A 5 -3.47 -8.11 0.66
C GLY A 5 -4.08 -6.72 0.75
N ARG A 6 -4.66 -6.39 1.90
CA ARG A 6 -5.22 -5.06 2.15
C ARG A 6 -4.13 -3.98 2.13
N ALA A 7 -2.99 -4.26 2.76
CA ALA A 7 -1.88 -3.32 2.79
C ALA A 7 -1.37 -3.00 1.39
N ILE A 8 -1.21 -4.02 0.56
CA ILE A 8 -0.78 -3.86 -0.83
C ILE A 8 -1.77 -3.03 -1.62
N LYS A 9 -3.05 -3.32 -1.46
CA LYS A 9 -4.10 -2.58 -2.16
C LYS A 9 -4.11 -1.11 -1.76
N ILE A 10 -3.99 -0.83 -0.47
CA ILE A 10 -3.95 0.55 0.04
C ILE A 10 -2.74 1.29 -0.55
N ALA A 11 -1.56 0.70 -0.46
CA ALA A 11 -0.35 1.33 -0.97
C ALA A 11 -0.41 1.51 -2.49
N ARG A 12 -0.88 0.51 -3.23
CA ARG A 12 -1.00 0.57 -4.68
C ARG A 12 -1.95 1.70 -5.11
N THR A 13 -3.12 1.76 -4.52
CA THR A 13 -4.12 2.78 -4.89
C THR A 13 -3.67 4.17 -4.47
N ALA A 14 -2.93 4.30 -3.37
CA ALA A 14 -2.36 5.58 -2.96
C ALA A 14 -1.40 6.14 -4.02
N TYR A 15 -0.71 5.26 -4.75
CA TYR A 15 0.19 5.67 -5.84
C TYR A 15 -0.53 5.77 -7.20
N GLY A 16 -1.83 5.53 -7.23
CA GLY A 16 -2.62 5.63 -8.46
C GLY A 16 -2.36 4.51 -9.46
N LEU A 17 -1.86 3.36 -9.02
CA LEU A 17 -1.55 2.23 -9.90
C LEU A 17 -2.69 1.24 -9.97
N THR A 18 -2.94 0.71 -11.17
CA THR A 18 -3.84 -0.43 -11.36
C THR A 18 -3.12 -1.72 -10.96
N GLN A 19 -3.87 -2.80 -10.74
CA GLN A 19 -3.27 -4.11 -10.50
C GLN A 19 -2.36 -4.51 -11.66
N SER A 20 -2.79 -4.26 -12.89
CA SER A 20 -2.01 -4.59 -14.09
C SER A 20 -0.70 -3.80 -14.12
N ALA A 21 -0.75 -2.51 -13.80
CA ALA A 21 0.45 -1.66 -13.80
C ALA A 21 1.46 -2.11 -12.73
N LEU A 22 0.99 -2.46 -11.55
CA LEU A 22 1.88 -2.97 -10.51
C LEU A 22 2.44 -4.33 -10.88
N ALA A 23 1.60 -5.25 -11.37
CA ALA A 23 2.02 -6.61 -11.73
C ALA A 23 3.15 -6.60 -12.77
N LYS A 24 3.16 -5.64 -13.68
CA LYS A 24 4.22 -5.50 -14.68
C LYS A 24 5.59 -5.25 -14.07
N ARG A 25 5.64 -4.72 -12.87
CA ARG A 25 6.88 -4.45 -12.14
C ARG A 25 7.30 -5.59 -11.22
N LEU A 26 6.48 -6.64 -11.17
CA LEU A 26 6.68 -7.77 -10.28
C LEU A 26 6.96 -9.04 -11.10
N SER A 27 7.41 -10.09 -10.41
CA SER A 27 7.62 -11.41 -11.01
C SER A 27 6.34 -12.24 -11.09
N ILE A 28 5.19 -11.68 -10.70
CA ILE A 28 3.90 -12.37 -10.71
C ILE A 28 2.95 -11.70 -11.70
N GLY A 29 1.94 -12.45 -12.14
CA GLY A 29 0.93 -11.93 -13.04
C GLY A 29 -0.18 -11.18 -12.32
N THR A 30 -1.00 -10.46 -13.09
CA THR A 30 -2.14 -9.71 -12.56
C THR A 30 -3.11 -10.61 -11.79
N SER A 31 -3.35 -11.83 -12.29
CA SER A 31 -4.25 -12.78 -11.63
C SER A 31 -3.77 -13.15 -10.22
N GLN A 32 -2.47 -13.38 -10.06
CA GLN A 32 -1.89 -13.68 -8.77
C GLN A 32 -1.99 -12.47 -7.83
N LEU A 33 -1.69 -11.28 -8.32
CA LEU A 33 -1.80 -10.07 -7.54
C LEU A 33 -3.24 -9.86 -7.06
N SER A 34 -4.21 -10.10 -7.94
CA SER A 34 -5.63 -10.01 -7.60
C SER A 34 -6.00 -10.96 -6.47
N LEU A 35 -5.52 -12.21 -6.51
CA LEU A 35 -5.76 -13.19 -5.45
C LEU A 35 -5.12 -12.77 -4.13
N ILE A 36 -3.93 -12.20 -4.18
CA ILE A 36 -3.24 -11.72 -2.99
C ILE A 36 -4.02 -10.57 -2.36
N GLU A 37 -4.44 -9.59 -3.16
CA GLU A 37 -5.20 -8.43 -2.66
C GLU A 37 -6.56 -8.84 -2.11
N ALA A 38 -7.15 -9.89 -2.65
CA ALA A 38 -8.43 -10.42 -2.16
C ALA A 38 -8.28 -11.28 -0.89
N GLY A 39 -7.06 -11.52 -0.45
CA GLY A 39 -6.81 -12.36 0.74
C GLY A 39 -6.93 -13.85 0.47
N LYS A 40 -7.05 -14.26 -0.79
CA LYS A 40 -7.18 -15.66 -1.17
C LYS A 40 -5.84 -16.37 -1.31
N ARG A 41 -4.76 -15.61 -1.38
CA ARG A 41 -3.42 -16.15 -1.49
C ARG A 41 -2.47 -15.27 -0.67
N GLN A 42 -1.57 -15.92 0.08
CA GLN A 42 -0.56 -15.21 0.85
C GLN A 42 0.62 -14.85 -0.06
N PRO A 43 1.13 -13.62 -0.01
CA PRO A 43 2.33 -13.27 -0.76
C PRO A 43 3.56 -13.87 -0.08
N SER A 44 4.53 -14.28 -0.89
CA SER A 44 5.84 -14.68 -0.37
C SER A 44 6.61 -13.45 0.11
N VAL A 45 7.65 -13.68 0.92
CA VAL A 45 8.54 -12.59 1.35
C VAL A 45 9.18 -11.93 0.14
N ARG A 46 9.58 -12.71 -0.86
CA ARG A 46 10.14 -12.20 -2.10
C ARG A 46 9.18 -11.24 -2.80
N VAL A 47 7.93 -11.62 -2.93
CA VAL A 47 6.90 -10.79 -3.58
C VAL A 47 6.67 -9.51 -2.77
N LEU A 48 6.64 -9.61 -1.44
CA LEU A 48 6.50 -8.42 -0.59
C LEU A 48 7.66 -7.44 -0.79
N HIS A 49 8.89 -7.94 -0.89
CA HIS A 49 10.06 -7.10 -1.18
C HIS A 49 9.95 -6.45 -2.55
N GLU A 50 9.53 -7.19 -3.57
CA GLU A 50 9.34 -6.65 -4.91
C GLU A 50 8.30 -5.53 -4.91
N ILE A 51 7.20 -5.72 -4.19
CA ILE A 51 6.14 -4.71 -4.08
C ILE A 51 6.67 -3.46 -3.37
N ALA A 52 7.39 -3.64 -2.28
CA ALA A 52 7.96 -2.51 -1.55
C ALA A 52 8.91 -1.71 -2.43
N LEU A 53 9.76 -2.38 -3.20
CA LEU A 53 10.66 -1.72 -4.14
C LEU A 53 9.91 -1.03 -5.27
N ALA A 54 8.91 -1.68 -5.84
CA ALA A 54 8.12 -1.14 -6.94
C ALA A 54 7.35 0.11 -6.53
N LEU A 55 6.88 0.16 -5.29
CA LEU A 55 6.14 1.30 -4.75
C LEU A 55 7.05 2.31 -4.05
N ASP A 56 8.34 2.01 -3.95
CA ASP A 56 9.30 2.84 -3.23
C ASP A 56 8.85 3.13 -1.79
N VAL A 57 8.42 2.08 -1.11
CA VAL A 57 8.03 2.15 0.30
C VAL A 57 8.85 1.16 1.12
N PRO A 58 9.12 1.46 2.39
CA PRO A 58 9.81 0.50 3.25
C PRO A 58 8.90 -0.69 3.57
N MET A 59 9.51 -1.86 3.75
CA MET A 59 8.76 -3.05 4.20
C MET A 59 8.00 -2.80 5.49
N HIS A 60 8.55 -1.99 6.38
CA HIS A 60 7.91 -1.62 7.64
C HIS A 60 6.53 -1.00 7.43
N LEU A 61 6.37 -0.21 6.37
CA LEU A 61 5.08 0.41 6.07
C LEU A 61 4.05 -0.64 5.68
N LEU A 62 4.44 -1.60 4.83
CA LEU A 62 3.53 -2.69 4.45
C LEU A 62 3.13 -3.50 5.67
N THR A 63 4.08 -3.80 6.54
CA THR A 63 3.82 -4.55 7.78
C THR A 63 2.87 -3.78 8.69
N LEU A 64 3.07 -2.47 8.84
CA LEU A 64 2.18 -1.64 9.64
C LEU A 64 0.76 -1.65 9.10
N LEU A 65 0.62 -1.46 7.78
CA LEU A 65 -0.69 -1.44 7.13
C LEU A 65 -1.39 -2.80 7.20
N ALA A 66 -0.61 -3.89 7.25
CA ALA A 66 -1.14 -5.24 7.35
C ALA A 66 -1.50 -5.64 8.78
N SER A 67 -0.97 -4.94 9.77
CA SER A 67 -1.12 -5.30 11.19
C SER A 67 -2.50 -4.94 11.72
N ARG A 68 -2.96 -5.71 12.70
CA ARG A 68 -4.10 -5.34 13.50
C ARG A 68 -3.61 -4.60 14.74
N PRO A 69 -4.49 -3.83 15.42
CA PRO A 69 -4.09 -3.16 16.66
C PRO A 69 -3.46 -4.10 17.70
N GLU A 70 -3.92 -5.36 17.75
CA GLU A 70 -3.38 -6.35 18.70
C GLU A 70 -1.94 -6.76 18.37
N ASP A 71 -1.55 -6.64 17.10
CA ASP A 71 -0.20 -6.99 16.66
C ASP A 71 0.79 -5.88 16.94
N LEU A 72 0.31 -4.67 17.24
CA LEU A 72 1.16 -3.52 17.55
C LEU A 72 1.54 -3.59 19.02
N SER A 73 2.74 -4.04 19.29
CA SER A 73 3.25 -4.26 20.64
C SER A 73 3.61 -2.94 21.34
N ASP A 74 3.37 -2.89 22.65
CA ASP A 74 3.88 -1.81 23.52
C ASP A 74 5.41 -1.76 23.56
N LYS A 75 6.06 -2.78 23.00
CA LYS A 75 7.52 -2.89 22.93
C LYS A 75 8.11 -2.31 21.67
N ALA A 76 7.35 -1.48 20.94
CA ALA A 76 7.85 -0.87 19.71
C ALA A 76 9.08 -0.02 20.00
N ASP A 77 10.17 -0.29 19.29
CA ASP A 77 11.41 0.48 19.37
C ASP A 77 11.12 1.91 18.88
N PRO A 78 11.53 2.95 19.64
CA PRO A 78 11.36 4.34 19.20
C PRO A 78 11.91 4.62 17.81
N LYS A 79 13.02 3.99 17.42
CA LYS A 79 13.57 4.11 16.06
C LYS A 79 12.62 3.59 15.00
N GLN A 80 12.01 2.43 15.26
CA GLN A 80 11.05 1.85 14.34
C GLN A 80 9.80 2.72 14.22
N VAL A 81 9.34 3.27 15.33
CA VAL A 81 8.19 4.18 15.33
C VAL A 81 8.49 5.42 14.49
N ALA A 82 9.69 6.01 14.65
CA ALA A 82 10.09 7.17 13.86
C ALA A 82 10.17 6.85 12.37
N GLU A 83 10.72 5.69 12.01
CA GLU A 83 10.79 5.25 10.62
C GLU A 83 9.41 5.04 10.02
N LEU A 84 8.49 4.42 10.78
CA LEU A 84 7.13 4.20 10.34
C LEU A 84 6.38 5.53 10.17
N ALA A 85 6.58 6.45 11.10
CA ALA A 85 5.96 7.78 11.02
C ALA A 85 6.43 8.52 9.76
N SER A 86 7.73 8.50 9.47
CA SER A 86 8.28 9.11 8.27
C SER A 86 7.74 8.48 7.00
N ALA A 87 7.65 7.14 6.97
CA ALA A 87 7.12 6.42 5.84
C ALA A 87 5.62 6.73 5.62
N LEU A 88 4.88 6.81 6.71
CA LEU A 88 3.46 7.16 6.64
C LEU A 88 3.26 8.59 6.12
N LEU A 89 4.08 9.53 6.58
CA LEU A 89 4.03 10.91 6.09
C LEU A 89 4.30 10.97 4.59
N ARG A 90 5.28 10.20 4.09
CA ARG A 90 5.55 10.14 2.66
C ARG A 90 4.36 9.59 1.89
N LEU A 91 3.71 8.55 2.42
CA LEU A 91 2.53 7.99 1.79
C LEU A 91 1.38 9.01 1.76
N LEU A 92 1.18 9.75 2.84
CA LEU A 92 0.15 10.79 2.90
C LEU A 92 0.42 11.92 1.91
N VAL A 93 1.68 12.29 1.72
CA VAL A 93 2.07 13.26 0.69
C VAL A 93 1.69 12.75 -0.69
N ARG A 94 1.95 11.46 -0.98
CA ARG A 94 1.56 10.85 -2.25
C ARG A 94 0.04 10.85 -2.44
N VAL A 95 -0.71 10.52 -1.40
CA VAL A 95 -2.17 10.59 -1.44
C VAL A 95 -2.62 12.02 -1.73
N GLY A 96 -1.99 13.00 -1.12
CA GLY A 96 -2.28 14.41 -1.39
C GLY A 96 -2.01 14.80 -2.84
N GLU A 97 -0.92 14.31 -3.42
CA GLU A 97 -0.59 14.54 -4.84
C GLU A 97 -1.61 13.89 -5.78
N GLN A 98 -2.11 12.71 -5.42
CA GLN A 98 -3.14 12.01 -6.19
C GLN A 98 -4.53 12.65 -5.98
N GLY A 99 -4.69 13.46 -4.95
CA GLY A 99 -5.93 14.14 -4.66
C GLY A 99 -7.02 13.29 -4.03
N THR A 100 -6.69 12.09 -3.56
CA THR A 100 -7.69 11.20 -2.97
C THR A 100 -7.06 10.18 -2.02
N LEU A 101 -7.88 9.67 -1.11
CA LEU A 101 -7.54 8.49 -0.32
C LEU A 101 -7.95 7.24 -1.10
N PRO A 102 -7.22 6.12 -0.96
CA PRO A 102 -7.49 4.91 -1.75
C PRO A 102 -8.71 4.13 -1.29
N LEU A 103 -9.69 4.78 -0.72
CA LEU A 103 -10.90 4.16 -0.18
C LEU A 103 -12.13 4.42 -1.04
N ASP A 104 -12.09 5.43 -1.93
CA ASP A 104 -13.25 5.83 -2.73
C ASP A 104 -12.82 6.36 -4.09
N GLY A 105 -13.01 5.55 -5.13
CA GLY A 105 -12.69 5.93 -6.51
C GLY A 105 -13.59 7.03 -7.08
N GLN A 106 -14.78 7.21 -6.51
CA GLN A 106 -15.68 8.26 -7.00
C GLN A 106 -15.21 9.65 -6.57
N GLU A 107 -14.68 9.78 -5.37
CA GLU A 107 -14.11 11.04 -4.91
C GLU A 107 -12.91 11.44 -5.75
N GLU A 108 -12.08 10.47 -6.14
CA GLU A 108 -10.97 10.72 -7.02
C GLU A 108 -11.42 11.36 -8.33
N LYS A 109 -12.46 10.83 -8.95
CA LYS A 109 -13.02 11.38 -10.18
C LYS A 109 -13.54 12.79 -10.00
N LYS A 110 -14.20 13.08 -8.88
CA LYS A 110 -14.69 14.42 -8.59
C LYS A 110 -13.55 15.44 -8.46
N ILE A 111 -12.49 15.07 -7.77
CA ILE A 111 -11.35 15.95 -7.56
C ILE A 111 -10.66 16.24 -8.90
N ARG A 112 -10.48 15.23 -9.74
CA ARG A 112 -9.90 15.39 -11.07
C ARG A 112 -10.73 16.33 -11.95
N ARG A 113 -12.04 16.21 -11.90
CA ARG A 113 -12.94 17.11 -12.64
C ARG A 113 -12.81 18.56 -12.18
N ARG A 114 -12.70 18.79 -10.87
CA ARG A 114 -12.51 20.13 -10.33
C ARG A 114 -11.20 20.75 -10.79
N LYS A 115 -10.14 19.94 -10.85
CA LYS A 115 -8.82 20.43 -11.30
C LYS A 115 -8.76 20.69 -12.80
N SER A 116 -9.57 20.03 -13.59
CA SER A 116 -9.61 20.24 -15.05
C SER A 116 -10.51 21.40 -15.47
N ALA A 117 -11.31 21.89 -14.57
CA ALA A 117 -12.14 23.06 -14.83
C ALA A 117 -11.34 24.33 -14.54
#